data_b88616677a690c99d01ba8d71942d921
#
_entry.id   b88616677a690c99d01ba8d71942d921
#
_cell.length_a   1.000
_cell.length_b   1.000
_cell.length_c   1.000
_cell.angle_alpha   90.00
_cell.angle_beta   90.00
_cell.angle_gamma   90.00
#
_symmetry.space_group_name_H-M   'P 1'
#
loop_
_entity.id
_entity.type
_entity.pdbx_description
1 polymer ?
#
loop_
_entity_poly.entity_id
_entity_poly.type
_entity_poly.pdbx_seq_one_letter_code
_entity_poly.pdbx_strand_id
1 'polypeptide(L)'
;GLVGSEMCIRDRGITAIQMDLKVHGLTPAIIKEAFAKTHKARNYILDEIMLPVISEPRKELSKWAPKMLTTKIDPDKIGDVIGKQGKVIQKICAECDCKVDVSEDGQVFVSSIDLDNAKKAIFIVDTIANGPEVGAVYKGIVTRLMSFGAFVEIVPGVEGMVHISQLDVKRTEKVEDVVNVGDEIIVKVLPKDEQGRLNLSRREALIEVEGLTPENDLSEENQHRGGRRDFGRRPHRSDRR
;
A
#
# COMPACT_ATOMS: atom_id res chain seq x y z
N GLY A 1 -12.68 2.64 -21.40
CA GLY A 1 -13.87 1.82 -21.54
C GLY A 1 -15.05 2.63 -22.05
N LEU A 2 -15.79 2.07 -23.00
CA LEU A 2 -17.01 2.70 -23.48
C LEU A 2 -18.13 2.45 -22.50
N VAL A 3 -18.73 3.51 -22.00
CA VAL A 3 -19.92 3.43 -21.15
C VAL A 3 -21.12 3.05 -22.04
N GLY A 4 -22.02 2.19 -21.57
CA GLY A 4 -23.08 1.56 -22.36
C GLY A 4 -23.94 2.53 -23.21
N SER A 5 -24.22 3.75 -22.71
CA SER A 5 -24.97 4.78 -23.48
C SER A 5 -24.19 5.31 -24.70
N GLU A 6 -22.87 5.54 -24.56
CA GLU A 6 -22.01 5.99 -25.65
C GLU A 6 -21.83 4.89 -26.70
N MET A 7 -21.73 3.64 -26.26
CA MET A 7 -21.67 2.50 -27.15
C MET A 7 -22.93 2.38 -28.00
N CYS A 8 -24.12 2.54 -27.43
CA CYS A 8 -25.38 2.53 -28.18
C CYS A 8 -25.47 3.66 -29.23
N ILE A 9 -25.07 4.88 -28.91
CA ILE A 9 -25.09 6.01 -29.84
C ILE A 9 -24.11 5.79 -30.96
N ARG A 10 -22.88 5.39 -30.66
CA ARG A 10 -21.81 5.16 -31.64
C ARG A 10 -22.10 3.99 -32.59
N ASP A 11 -22.61 2.89 -32.03
CA ASP A 11 -22.80 1.67 -32.81
C ASP A 11 -24.07 1.69 -33.66
N ARG A 12 -25.11 2.38 -33.23
CA ARG A 12 -26.36 2.53 -34.00
C ARG A 12 -26.39 3.79 -34.87
N GLY A 13 -25.59 4.83 -34.54
CA GLY A 13 -25.40 6.02 -35.33
C GLY A 13 -24.21 5.91 -36.30
N ILE A 14 -24.11 6.90 -37.22
CA ILE A 14 -22.96 7.10 -38.08
C ILE A 14 -22.08 8.16 -37.45
N THR A 15 -20.87 7.78 -37.01
CA THR A 15 -19.90 8.71 -36.38
C THR A 15 -18.79 9.13 -37.35
N ALA A 16 -18.51 8.29 -38.35
CA ALA A 16 -17.51 8.59 -39.37
C ALA A 16 -17.89 7.89 -40.68
N ILE A 17 -17.48 8.46 -41.79
CA ILE A 17 -17.64 7.91 -43.13
C ILE A 17 -16.27 7.92 -43.79
N GLN A 18 -15.85 6.76 -44.27
CA GLN A 18 -14.69 6.61 -45.15
C GLN A 18 -15.19 6.05 -46.48
N MET A 19 -14.82 6.68 -47.57
CA MET A 19 -15.27 6.31 -48.91
C MET A 19 -14.08 6.39 -49.86
N ASP A 20 -13.86 5.27 -50.58
CA ASP A 20 -12.90 5.20 -51.68
C ASP A 20 -13.68 5.06 -53.01
N LEU A 21 -13.53 6.05 -53.87
CA LEU A 21 -14.25 6.11 -55.15
C LEU A 21 -13.34 5.75 -56.31
N LYS A 22 -13.73 4.77 -57.08
CA LYS A 22 -13.12 4.39 -58.37
C LYS A 22 -13.92 4.87 -59.58
N VAL A 23 -14.96 5.68 -59.32
CA VAL A 23 -15.88 6.25 -60.31
C VAL A 23 -16.00 7.76 -60.14
N HIS A 24 -16.45 8.48 -61.15
CA HIS A 24 -16.60 9.93 -61.09
C HIS A 24 -17.85 10.37 -60.34
N GLY A 25 -17.83 10.28 -58.99
CA GLY A 25 -18.87 10.76 -58.09
C GLY A 25 -20.02 9.78 -57.85
N LEU A 26 -20.85 10.10 -56.87
CA LEU A 26 -22.05 9.36 -56.46
C LEU A 26 -23.28 10.26 -56.50
N THR A 27 -24.38 9.76 -56.99
CA THR A 27 -25.66 10.47 -56.92
C THR A 27 -26.24 10.46 -55.51
N PRO A 28 -27.03 11.49 -55.13
CA PRO A 28 -27.69 11.50 -53.81
C PRO A 28 -28.56 10.27 -53.54
N ALA A 29 -29.17 9.70 -54.61
CA ALA A 29 -29.98 8.50 -54.49
C ALA A 29 -29.12 7.27 -54.08
N ILE A 30 -27.94 7.09 -54.67
CA ILE A 30 -27.01 6.01 -54.31
C ILE A 30 -26.53 6.17 -52.87
N ILE A 31 -26.21 7.40 -52.44
CA ILE A 31 -25.76 7.69 -51.06
C ILE A 31 -26.88 7.33 -50.08
N LYS A 32 -28.12 7.73 -50.35
CA LYS A 32 -29.30 7.43 -49.50
C LYS A 32 -29.50 5.92 -49.38
N GLU A 33 -29.42 5.20 -50.46
CA GLU A 33 -29.58 3.73 -50.48
C GLU A 33 -28.44 3.05 -49.75
N ALA A 34 -27.20 3.50 -49.90
CA ALA A 34 -26.04 3.00 -49.19
C ALA A 34 -26.19 3.19 -47.67
N PHE A 35 -26.64 4.32 -47.20
CA PHE A 35 -26.91 4.58 -45.76
C PHE A 35 -27.99 3.67 -45.21
N ALA A 36 -29.07 3.45 -45.96
CA ALA A 36 -30.14 2.56 -45.55
C ALA A 36 -29.65 1.11 -45.44
N LYS A 37 -28.88 0.65 -46.41
CA LYS A 37 -28.29 -0.71 -46.40
C LYS A 37 -27.29 -0.91 -45.27
N THR A 38 -26.38 0.04 -45.09
CA THR A 38 -25.38 -0.04 -44.00
C THR A 38 -26.00 0.05 -42.63
N HIS A 39 -27.03 0.89 -42.45
CA HIS A 39 -27.78 0.93 -41.20
C HIS A 39 -28.44 -0.40 -40.86
N LYS A 40 -29.12 -1.01 -41.84
CA LYS A 40 -29.75 -2.33 -41.68
C LYS A 40 -28.71 -3.42 -41.36
N ALA A 41 -27.59 -3.41 -42.05
CA ALA A 41 -26.50 -4.37 -41.81
C ALA A 41 -25.87 -4.21 -40.42
N ARG A 42 -25.59 -2.97 -39.97
CA ARG A 42 -25.08 -2.72 -38.61
C ARG A 42 -26.05 -3.22 -37.52
N ASN A 43 -27.33 -2.87 -37.66
CA ASN A 43 -28.32 -3.34 -36.69
C ASN A 43 -28.42 -4.86 -36.64
N TYR A 44 -28.39 -5.53 -37.79
CA TYR A 44 -28.36 -6.98 -37.84
C TYR A 44 -27.16 -7.58 -37.11
N ILE A 45 -25.97 -7.03 -37.34
CA ILE A 45 -24.74 -7.49 -36.65
C ILE A 45 -24.86 -7.25 -35.12
N LEU A 46 -25.36 -6.09 -34.71
CA LEU A 46 -25.52 -5.78 -33.29
C LEU A 46 -26.58 -6.68 -32.63
N ASP A 47 -27.77 -6.75 -33.22
CA ASP A 47 -28.93 -7.37 -32.57
C ASP A 47 -28.88 -8.91 -32.66
N GLU A 48 -28.44 -9.49 -33.79
CA GLU A 48 -28.51 -10.93 -34.04
C GLU A 48 -27.18 -11.65 -33.75
N ILE A 49 -26.06 -10.95 -33.79
CA ILE A 49 -24.73 -11.59 -33.66
C ILE A 49 -24.03 -11.16 -32.35
N MET A 50 -23.98 -9.86 -32.05
CA MET A 50 -23.18 -9.37 -30.93
C MET A 50 -23.94 -9.40 -29.59
N LEU A 51 -25.14 -8.88 -29.51
CA LEU A 51 -25.92 -8.80 -28.27
C LEU A 51 -26.28 -10.18 -27.67
N PRO A 52 -26.56 -11.25 -28.46
CA PRO A 52 -26.76 -12.57 -27.90
C PRO A 52 -25.51 -13.15 -27.22
N VAL A 53 -24.31 -12.71 -27.63
CA VAL A 53 -23.04 -13.18 -27.06
C VAL A 53 -22.58 -12.28 -25.88
N ILE A 54 -22.73 -10.96 -26.02
CA ILE A 54 -22.35 -9.97 -24.99
C ILE A 54 -23.42 -8.89 -24.98
N SER A 55 -24.38 -9.00 -24.06
CA SER A 55 -25.49 -8.04 -23.90
C SER A 55 -25.07 -6.75 -23.23
N GLU A 56 -24.09 -6.81 -22.31
CA GLU A 56 -23.60 -5.67 -21.53
C GLU A 56 -22.05 -5.69 -21.45
N PRO A 57 -21.42 -4.54 -21.24
CA PRO A 57 -20.00 -4.48 -20.95
C PRO A 57 -19.65 -5.30 -19.70
N ARG A 58 -18.54 -6.00 -19.72
CA ARG A 58 -18.06 -6.75 -18.56
C ARG A 58 -17.81 -5.78 -17.42
N LYS A 59 -18.22 -6.16 -16.20
CA LYS A 59 -17.99 -5.35 -14.98
C LYS A 59 -16.50 -5.24 -14.65
N GLU A 60 -15.74 -6.27 -14.96
CA GLU A 60 -14.30 -6.33 -14.73
C GLU A 60 -13.52 -6.47 -16.03
N LEU A 61 -12.35 -5.85 -16.04
CA LEU A 61 -11.41 -6.00 -17.15
C LEU A 61 -10.86 -7.44 -17.20
N SER A 62 -10.38 -7.86 -18.37
CA SER A 62 -9.66 -9.12 -18.52
C SER A 62 -8.50 -9.19 -17.51
N LYS A 63 -8.21 -10.41 -17.03
CA LYS A 63 -7.06 -10.67 -16.16
C LYS A 63 -5.71 -10.24 -16.76
N TRP A 64 -5.64 -10.11 -18.08
CA TRP A 64 -4.44 -9.68 -18.80
C TRP A 64 -4.43 -8.20 -19.16
N ALA A 65 -5.54 -7.50 -18.96
CA ALA A 65 -5.61 -6.07 -19.23
C ALA A 65 -4.97 -5.29 -18.09
N PRO A 66 -4.11 -4.31 -18.39
CA PRO A 66 -3.56 -3.43 -17.34
C PRO A 66 -4.71 -2.68 -16.67
N LYS A 67 -4.72 -2.72 -15.35
CA LYS A 67 -5.70 -2.02 -14.51
C LYS A 67 -5.07 -0.72 -14.06
N MET A 68 -5.79 0.38 -14.23
CA MET A 68 -5.35 1.70 -13.81
C MET A 68 -6.17 2.16 -12.61
N LEU A 69 -5.50 2.45 -11.52
CA LEU A 69 -6.08 3.10 -10.35
C LEU A 69 -5.54 4.53 -10.27
N THR A 70 -6.36 5.42 -9.73
CA THR A 70 -6.00 6.84 -9.60
C THR A 70 -6.25 7.26 -8.16
N THR A 71 -5.28 7.97 -7.58
CA THR A 71 -5.43 8.68 -6.30
C THR A 71 -5.02 10.14 -6.49
N LYS A 72 -5.41 11.00 -5.57
CA LYS A 72 -5.04 12.41 -5.57
C LYS A 72 -4.31 12.76 -4.28
N ILE A 73 -3.12 13.32 -4.41
CA ILE A 73 -2.28 13.78 -3.32
C ILE A 73 -2.15 15.31 -3.37
N ASP A 74 -1.71 15.90 -2.27
CA ASP A 74 -1.37 17.30 -2.22
C ASP A 74 -0.17 17.59 -3.17
N PRO A 75 -0.25 18.61 -4.06
CA PRO A 75 0.85 18.98 -4.93
C PRO A 75 2.18 19.24 -4.19
N ASP A 76 2.13 19.76 -2.96
CA ASP A 76 3.32 19.99 -2.14
C ASP A 76 4.03 18.68 -1.73
N LYS A 77 3.32 17.54 -1.80
CA LYS A 77 3.83 16.21 -1.46
C LYS A 77 4.36 15.41 -2.65
N ILE A 78 4.22 15.92 -3.85
CA ILE A 78 4.73 15.27 -5.08
C ILE A 78 6.23 14.99 -4.95
N GLY A 79 6.98 15.93 -4.40
CA GLY A 79 8.42 15.79 -4.17
C GLY A 79 8.79 14.61 -3.25
N ASP A 80 7.99 14.37 -2.21
CA ASP A 80 8.21 13.26 -1.27
C ASP A 80 7.92 11.91 -1.94
N VAL A 81 6.86 11.81 -2.77
CA VAL A 81 6.49 10.60 -3.51
C VAL A 81 7.51 10.25 -4.60
N ILE A 82 8.00 11.24 -5.32
CA ILE A 82 9.03 11.02 -6.34
C ILE A 82 10.37 10.69 -5.66
N GLY A 83 10.68 11.40 -4.57
CA GLY A 83 11.93 11.27 -3.84
C GLY A 83 13.14 11.85 -4.57
N LYS A 84 14.30 11.87 -3.91
CA LYS A 84 15.56 12.38 -4.50
C LYS A 84 15.92 11.58 -5.74
N GLN A 85 16.02 12.27 -6.88
CA GLN A 85 16.35 11.66 -8.19
C GLN A 85 15.41 10.52 -8.61
N GLY A 86 14.15 10.54 -8.16
CA GLY A 86 13.18 9.52 -8.51
C GLY A 86 13.36 8.16 -7.79
N LYS A 87 14.20 8.07 -6.75
CA LYS A 87 14.51 6.79 -6.10
C LYS A 87 13.31 6.16 -5.40
N VAL A 88 12.44 6.98 -4.79
CA VAL A 88 11.26 6.47 -4.06
C VAL A 88 10.26 5.88 -5.04
N ILE A 89 9.91 6.61 -6.10
CA ILE A 89 8.97 6.13 -7.11
C ILE A 89 9.49 4.88 -7.85
N GLN A 90 10.81 4.81 -8.14
CA GLN A 90 11.43 3.62 -8.74
C GLN A 90 11.35 2.41 -7.81
N LYS A 91 11.55 2.61 -6.49
CA LYS A 91 11.43 1.54 -5.50
C LYS A 91 10.00 1.03 -5.42
N ILE A 92 8.99 1.94 -5.40
CA ILE A 92 7.56 1.57 -5.43
C ILE A 92 7.25 0.74 -6.69
N CYS A 93 7.69 1.20 -7.87
CA CYS A 93 7.47 0.48 -9.13
C CYS A 93 8.08 -0.92 -9.11
N ALA A 94 9.29 -1.08 -8.55
CA ALA A 94 9.97 -2.36 -8.46
C ALA A 94 9.33 -3.32 -7.44
N GLU A 95 8.93 -2.82 -6.27
CA GLU A 95 8.31 -3.63 -5.21
C GLU A 95 6.89 -4.08 -5.54
N CYS A 96 6.12 -3.24 -6.25
CA CYS A 96 4.73 -3.50 -6.59
C CYS A 96 4.52 -4.01 -8.02
N ASP A 97 5.57 -4.19 -8.81
CA ASP A 97 5.47 -4.56 -10.23
C ASP A 97 4.40 -3.73 -10.97
N CYS A 98 4.53 -2.41 -10.86
CA CYS A 98 3.59 -1.44 -11.38
C CYS A 98 4.31 -0.26 -12.06
N LYS A 99 3.55 0.53 -12.80
CA LYS A 99 4.01 1.82 -13.31
C LYS A 99 3.23 2.93 -12.59
N VAL A 100 3.97 3.91 -12.07
CA VAL A 100 3.41 5.06 -11.37
C VAL A 100 3.76 6.32 -12.16
N ASP A 101 2.73 7.06 -12.56
CA ASP A 101 2.87 8.36 -13.21
C ASP A 101 2.21 9.43 -12.31
N VAL A 102 2.89 10.56 -12.09
CA VAL A 102 2.41 11.65 -11.24
C VAL A 102 2.29 12.93 -12.06
N SER A 103 1.10 13.54 -12.04
CA SER A 103 0.84 14.80 -12.71
C SER A 103 1.13 16.00 -11.79
N GLU A 104 1.37 17.16 -12.36
CA GLU A 104 1.66 18.41 -11.62
C GLU A 104 0.49 18.88 -10.72
N ASP A 105 -0.73 18.47 -11.03
CA ASP A 105 -1.95 18.77 -10.26
C ASP A 105 -2.19 17.81 -9.07
N GLY A 106 -1.24 16.92 -8.79
CA GLY A 106 -1.30 15.95 -7.71
C GLY A 106 -2.08 14.69 -8.04
N GLN A 107 -2.48 14.46 -9.29
CA GLN A 107 -3.07 13.18 -9.68
C GLN A 107 -1.97 12.12 -9.86
N VAL A 108 -2.15 10.99 -9.23
CA VAL A 108 -1.26 9.83 -9.33
C VAL A 108 -1.99 8.69 -10.02
N PHE A 109 -1.40 8.22 -11.10
CA PHE A 109 -1.90 7.10 -11.89
C PHE A 109 -1.02 5.88 -11.66
N VAL A 110 -1.62 4.82 -11.17
CA VAL A 110 -0.93 3.53 -10.95
C VAL A 110 -1.49 2.50 -11.90
N SER A 111 -0.66 1.94 -12.76
CA SER A 111 -1.04 0.88 -13.68
C SER A 111 -0.29 -0.41 -13.40
N SER A 112 -1.02 -1.51 -13.25
CA SER A 112 -0.48 -2.86 -13.08
C SER A 112 -1.42 -3.90 -13.71
N ILE A 113 -0.90 -5.05 -14.07
CA ILE A 113 -1.70 -6.21 -14.51
C ILE A 113 -2.47 -6.78 -13.31
N ASP A 114 -1.82 -6.82 -12.14
CA ASP A 114 -2.42 -7.29 -10.90
C ASP A 114 -3.05 -6.12 -10.13
N LEU A 115 -4.34 -6.25 -9.80
CA LEU A 115 -5.08 -5.26 -9.03
C LEU A 115 -4.54 -5.08 -7.61
N ASP A 116 -4.07 -6.16 -6.99
CA ASP A 116 -3.57 -6.11 -5.62
C ASP A 116 -2.22 -5.37 -5.55
N ASN A 117 -1.39 -5.54 -6.57
CA ASN A 117 -0.16 -4.76 -6.73
C ASN A 117 -0.45 -3.26 -6.92
N ALA A 118 -1.45 -2.92 -7.74
CA ALA A 118 -1.86 -1.54 -7.92
C ALA A 118 -2.41 -0.92 -6.62
N LYS A 119 -3.20 -1.67 -5.85
CA LYS A 119 -3.70 -1.23 -4.52
C LYS A 119 -2.57 -1.03 -3.52
N LYS A 120 -1.59 -1.94 -3.47
CA LYS A 120 -0.39 -1.79 -2.62
C LYS A 120 0.39 -0.53 -2.97
N ALA A 121 0.59 -0.25 -4.26
CA ALA A 121 1.29 0.94 -4.69
C ALA A 121 0.55 2.23 -4.30
N ILE A 122 -0.79 2.29 -4.45
CA ILE A 122 -1.60 3.41 -3.97
C ILE A 122 -1.47 3.58 -2.47
N PHE A 123 -1.58 2.49 -1.70
CA PHE A 123 -1.43 2.54 -0.25
C PHE A 123 -0.07 3.12 0.17
N ILE A 124 1.01 2.74 -0.50
CA ILE A 124 2.35 3.30 -0.26
C ILE A 124 2.38 4.80 -0.58
N VAL A 125 1.86 5.20 -1.74
CA VAL A 125 1.80 6.59 -2.17
C VAL A 125 1.00 7.45 -1.17
N ASP A 126 -0.18 6.98 -0.76
CA ASP A 126 -1.03 7.68 0.21
C ASP A 126 -0.35 7.76 1.59
N THR A 127 0.36 6.71 2.00
CA THR A 127 1.13 6.71 3.26
C THR A 127 2.30 7.71 3.22
N ILE A 128 2.97 7.87 2.06
CA ILE A 128 4.04 8.87 1.90
C ILE A 128 3.46 10.29 1.93
N ALA A 129 2.35 10.52 1.22
CA ALA A 129 1.76 11.85 1.09
C ALA A 129 1.10 12.34 2.39
N ASN A 130 0.29 11.49 3.03
CA ASN A 130 -0.53 11.84 4.21
C ASN A 130 0.15 11.46 5.53
N GLY A 131 1.23 10.69 5.47
CA GLY A 131 1.85 10.05 6.62
C GLY A 131 1.15 8.74 7.02
N PRO A 132 1.84 7.87 7.76
CA PRO A 132 1.26 6.62 8.24
C PRO A 132 0.16 6.89 9.27
N GLU A 133 -0.86 6.05 9.24
CA GLU A 133 -2.01 6.14 10.12
C GLU A 133 -1.63 5.73 11.55
N VAL A 134 -1.94 6.59 12.54
CA VAL A 134 -1.62 6.33 13.95
C VAL A 134 -2.46 5.16 14.46
N GLY A 135 -1.80 4.21 15.09
CA GLY A 135 -2.43 2.98 15.60
C GLY A 135 -2.45 1.83 14.58
N ALA A 136 -2.16 2.06 13.31
CA ALA A 136 -2.07 1.00 12.31
C ALA A 136 -0.77 0.20 12.44
N VAL A 137 -0.84 -1.08 12.04
CA VAL A 137 0.29 -2.02 12.07
C VAL A 137 0.86 -2.16 10.67
N TYR A 138 2.17 -1.96 10.55
CA TYR A 138 2.93 -2.06 9.31
C TYR A 138 4.02 -3.12 9.41
N LYS A 139 4.38 -3.72 8.29
CA LYS A 139 5.64 -4.44 8.14
C LYS A 139 6.71 -3.45 7.70
N GLY A 140 7.84 -3.42 8.38
CA GLY A 140 8.93 -2.53 8.04
C GLY A 140 10.27 -3.26 8.06
N ILE A 141 11.27 -2.66 7.42
CA ILE A 141 12.64 -3.18 7.33
C ILE A 141 13.53 -2.33 8.23
N VAL A 142 14.34 -2.97 9.05
CA VAL A 142 15.33 -2.30 9.90
C VAL A 142 16.45 -1.74 9.04
N THR A 143 16.59 -0.42 9.00
CA THR A 143 17.59 0.28 8.20
C THR A 143 18.88 0.57 8.97
N ARG A 144 18.75 0.90 10.25
CA ARG A 144 19.88 1.28 11.11
C ARG A 144 19.62 0.89 12.57
N LEU A 145 20.69 0.50 13.28
CA LEU A 145 20.67 0.25 14.70
C LEU A 145 21.41 1.36 15.45
N MET A 146 20.89 1.76 16.59
CA MET A 146 21.51 2.67 17.53
C MET A 146 21.40 2.10 18.95
N SER A 147 22.24 2.58 19.87
CA SER A 147 22.23 2.12 21.27
C SER A 147 20.89 2.32 21.99
N PHE A 148 20.07 3.28 21.53
CA PHE A 148 18.78 3.64 22.13
C PHE A 148 17.58 3.09 21.37
N GLY A 149 17.76 2.44 20.20
CA GLY A 149 16.66 1.89 19.40
C GLY A 149 17.04 1.56 17.98
N ALA A 150 16.06 1.14 17.19
CA ALA A 150 16.21 0.79 15.78
C ALA A 150 15.42 1.76 14.89
N PHE A 151 15.97 2.09 13.73
CA PHE A 151 15.24 2.80 12.68
C PHE A 151 14.65 1.79 11.72
N VAL A 152 13.36 1.96 11.42
CA VAL A 152 12.58 1.03 10.60
C VAL A 152 11.92 1.81 9.47
N GLU A 153 12.16 1.41 8.25
CA GLU A 153 11.46 1.92 7.06
C GLU A 153 10.16 1.10 6.89
N ILE A 154 9.02 1.76 7.06
CA ILE A 154 7.69 1.13 6.95
C ILE A 154 7.16 1.13 5.52
N VAL A 155 7.47 2.18 4.77
CA VAL A 155 7.24 2.29 3.32
C VAL A 155 8.43 3.04 2.73
N PRO A 156 8.71 2.89 1.42
CA PRO A 156 9.82 3.58 0.78
C PRO A 156 9.88 5.08 1.10
N GLY A 157 10.97 5.52 1.73
CA GLY A 157 11.18 6.91 2.10
C GLY A 157 10.57 7.36 3.44
N VAL A 158 9.82 6.52 4.14
CA VAL A 158 9.27 6.84 5.46
C VAL A 158 9.90 5.97 6.55
N GLU A 159 10.81 6.56 7.31
CA GLU A 159 11.48 5.91 8.44
C GLU A 159 10.86 6.36 9.76
N GLY A 160 10.70 5.42 10.69
CA GLY A 160 10.33 5.69 12.07
C GLY A 160 11.33 5.08 13.06
N MET A 161 11.30 5.55 14.30
CA MET A 161 12.17 5.06 15.36
C MET A 161 11.40 4.12 16.30
N VAL A 162 11.94 2.94 16.54
CA VAL A 162 11.52 2.03 17.62
C VAL A 162 12.50 2.18 18.76
N HIS A 163 12.05 2.74 19.88
CA HIS A 163 12.89 2.87 21.09
C HIS A 163 13.17 1.48 21.67
N ILE A 164 14.33 1.29 22.32
CA ILE A 164 14.75 0.00 22.90
C ILE A 164 13.69 -0.60 23.85
N SER A 165 12.97 0.20 24.60
CA SER A 165 11.87 -0.25 25.48
C SER A 165 10.61 -0.72 24.74
N GLN A 166 10.51 -0.43 23.44
CA GLN A 166 9.39 -0.77 22.57
C GLN A 166 9.76 -1.83 21.53
N LEU A 167 10.97 -2.40 21.61
CA LEU A 167 11.47 -3.41 20.68
C LEU A 167 10.92 -4.80 20.94
N ASP A 168 10.71 -5.15 22.21
CA ASP A 168 10.21 -6.47 22.58
C ASP A 168 9.25 -6.37 23.79
N VAL A 169 8.47 -7.40 24.01
CA VAL A 169 7.64 -7.58 25.21
C VAL A 169 8.54 -7.73 26.44
N LYS A 170 9.69 -8.42 26.30
CA LYS A 170 10.73 -8.58 27.31
C LYS A 170 11.67 -7.37 27.34
N ARG A 171 12.26 -7.13 28.52
CA ARG A 171 13.25 -6.06 28.66
C ARG A 171 14.51 -6.39 27.86
N THR A 172 14.78 -5.57 26.87
CA THR A 172 15.95 -5.69 25.99
C THR A 172 17.12 -4.93 26.57
N GLU A 173 18.29 -5.57 26.71
CA GLU A 173 19.53 -4.92 27.15
C GLU A 173 20.29 -4.30 25.99
N LYS A 174 20.30 -4.99 24.82
CA LYS A 174 20.96 -4.50 23.60
C LYS A 174 20.02 -4.65 22.41
N VAL A 175 19.97 -3.65 21.55
CA VAL A 175 19.11 -3.65 20.35
C VAL A 175 19.52 -4.78 19.39
N GLU A 176 20.80 -5.07 19.27
CA GLU A 176 21.38 -6.10 18.39
C GLU A 176 20.99 -7.54 18.79
N ASP A 177 20.56 -7.76 20.04
CA ASP A 177 20.13 -9.09 20.52
C ASP A 177 18.72 -9.46 20.00
N VAL A 178 17.92 -8.46 19.57
CA VAL A 178 16.53 -8.65 19.17
C VAL A 178 16.32 -8.46 17.68
N VAL A 179 17.03 -7.51 17.06
CA VAL A 179 16.87 -7.18 15.62
C VAL A 179 18.20 -6.85 14.99
N ASN A 180 18.35 -7.20 13.70
CA ASN A 180 19.52 -6.87 12.89
C ASN A 180 19.11 -5.96 11.73
N VAL A 181 20.10 -5.28 11.14
CA VAL A 181 19.88 -4.47 9.93
C VAL A 181 19.47 -5.39 8.79
N GLY A 182 18.35 -5.04 8.14
CA GLY A 182 17.74 -5.83 7.06
C GLY A 182 16.62 -6.76 7.51
N ASP A 183 16.37 -6.92 8.81
CA ASP A 183 15.28 -7.75 9.30
C ASP A 183 13.92 -7.10 9.00
N GLU A 184 12.95 -7.92 8.59
CA GLU A 184 11.54 -7.52 8.51
C GLU A 184 10.89 -7.66 9.88
N ILE A 185 10.33 -6.59 10.39
CA ILE A 185 9.62 -6.58 11.67
C ILE A 185 8.23 -5.94 11.53
N ILE A 186 7.31 -6.39 12.39
CA ILE A 186 5.97 -5.79 12.49
C ILE A 186 6.04 -4.67 13.52
N VAL A 187 5.55 -3.49 13.15
CA VAL A 187 5.56 -2.31 14.02
C VAL A 187 4.22 -1.60 13.98
N LYS A 188 3.79 -1.07 15.11
CA LYS A 188 2.61 -0.22 15.26
C LYS A 188 3.02 1.24 15.30
N VAL A 189 2.29 2.07 14.60
CA VAL A 189 2.54 3.52 14.54
C VAL A 189 2.02 4.19 15.80
N LEU A 190 2.90 4.84 16.53
CA LEU A 190 2.57 5.67 17.69
C LEU A 190 2.36 7.13 17.27
N PRO A 191 1.69 7.94 18.10
CA PRO A 191 1.60 9.39 17.89
C PRO A 191 2.99 10.01 17.72
N LYS A 192 3.09 10.97 16.79
CA LYS A 192 4.33 11.74 16.61
C LYS A 192 4.70 12.47 17.89
N ASP A 193 5.99 12.59 18.16
CA ASP A 193 6.49 13.37 19.28
C ASP A 193 6.34 14.89 19.02
N GLU A 194 6.68 15.73 20.02
CA GLU A 194 6.64 17.19 19.92
C GLU A 194 7.56 17.74 18.81
N GLN A 195 8.51 16.93 18.35
CA GLN A 195 9.46 17.27 17.27
C GLN A 195 8.98 16.77 15.90
N GLY A 196 7.78 16.17 15.81
CA GLY A 196 7.20 15.63 14.58
C GLY A 196 7.82 14.32 14.10
N ARG A 197 8.62 13.64 14.93
CA ARG A 197 9.25 12.37 14.58
C ARG A 197 8.25 11.24 14.68
N LEU A 198 8.37 10.29 13.74
CA LEU A 198 7.55 9.10 13.70
C LEU A 198 8.08 8.07 14.71
N ASN A 199 7.28 7.80 15.73
CA ASN A 199 7.58 6.78 16.72
C ASN A 199 6.83 5.48 16.40
N LEU A 200 7.52 4.36 16.57
CA LEU A 200 7.02 3.03 16.28
C LEU A 200 7.19 2.14 17.52
N SER A 201 6.29 1.16 17.67
CA SER A 201 6.35 0.14 18.72
C SER A 201 6.20 -1.24 18.11
N ARG A 202 7.25 -2.06 18.23
CA ARG A 202 7.18 -3.48 17.91
C ARG A 202 6.44 -4.24 19.02
N ARG A 203 6.65 -3.83 20.27
CA ARG A 203 5.99 -4.42 21.44
C ARG A 203 4.46 -4.41 21.31
N GLU A 204 3.87 -3.24 21.00
CA GLU A 204 2.42 -3.14 20.83
C GLU A 204 1.91 -3.92 19.62
N ALA A 205 2.70 -3.96 18.53
CA ALA A 205 2.36 -4.75 17.36
C ALA A 205 2.34 -6.27 17.67
N LEU A 206 3.31 -6.77 18.42
CA LEU A 206 3.37 -8.17 18.85
C LEU A 206 2.20 -8.53 19.78
N ILE A 207 1.84 -7.65 20.71
CA ILE A 207 0.68 -7.85 21.59
C ILE A 207 -0.61 -7.94 20.77
N GLU A 208 -0.79 -7.08 19.76
CA GLU A 208 -2.01 -7.04 18.98
C GLU A 208 -2.12 -8.18 17.97
N VAL A 209 -1.02 -8.53 17.30
CA VAL A 209 -1.01 -9.56 16.24
C VAL A 209 -0.84 -10.97 16.78
N GLU A 210 0.04 -11.16 17.77
CA GLU A 210 0.40 -12.48 18.32
C GLU A 210 -0.27 -12.79 19.67
N GLY A 211 -0.99 -11.82 20.26
CA GLY A 211 -1.69 -11.99 21.53
C GLY A 211 -0.76 -12.18 22.74
N LEU A 212 0.50 -11.72 22.61
CA LEU A 212 1.49 -11.79 23.69
C LEU A 212 1.10 -10.81 24.80
N THR A 213 0.77 -11.30 25.99
CA THR A 213 0.44 -10.45 27.13
C THR A 213 1.69 -10.18 27.97
N PRO A 214 1.89 -8.95 28.47
CA PRO A 214 3.04 -8.60 29.35
C PRO A 214 3.07 -9.40 30.67
N GLU A 215 1.97 -10.02 31.06
CA GLU A 215 1.81 -10.73 32.32
C GLU A 215 2.60 -12.05 32.41
N ASN A 216 2.98 -12.65 31.29
CA ASN A 216 3.75 -13.89 31.30
C ASN A 216 5.23 -13.71 31.70
N ASP A 217 5.72 -12.48 31.79
CA ASP A 217 7.14 -12.20 32.12
C ASP A 217 7.41 -12.00 33.62
N LEU A 218 6.37 -11.69 34.41
CA LEU A 218 6.51 -11.50 35.86
C LEU A 218 6.60 -12.80 36.65
N SER A 219 6.26 -13.93 36.05
CA SER A 219 6.28 -15.25 36.74
C SER A 219 7.67 -15.90 36.77
N GLU A 220 8.58 -15.57 35.83
CA GLU A 220 9.91 -16.17 35.79
C GLU A 220 10.95 -15.36 36.59
N GLU A 221 10.84 -14.02 36.68
CA GLU A 221 11.78 -13.21 37.49
C GLU A 221 11.61 -13.36 38.99
N ASN A 222 10.41 -13.77 39.49
CA ASN A 222 10.17 -13.96 40.91
C ASN A 222 10.64 -15.35 41.44
N GLN A 223 10.96 -16.31 40.59
CA GLN A 223 11.49 -17.59 41.02
C GLN A 223 13.01 -17.60 41.31
N HIS A 224 13.75 -16.60 40.87
CA HIS A 224 15.20 -16.53 41.08
C HIS A 224 15.63 -15.60 42.22
N ARG A 225 14.71 -14.87 42.89
CA ARG A 225 15.02 -14.04 44.06
C ARG A 225 14.72 -14.62 45.42
N GLY A 226 14.28 -15.88 45.49
CA GLY A 226 13.93 -16.59 46.71
C GLY A 226 15.07 -17.43 47.30
N GLY A 227 16.33 -16.99 47.23
CA GLY A 227 17.50 -17.70 47.76
C GLY A 227 18.23 -16.97 48.90
N ARG A 228 17.75 -17.14 50.12
CA ARG A 228 18.45 -17.11 51.40
C ARG A 228 19.61 -16.10 51.57
N ARG A 229 19.37 -15.12 52.44
CA ARG A 229 20.40 -14.63 53.37
C ARG A 229 19.91 -14.86 54.80
N ASP A 230 20.26 -15.99 55.36
CA ASP A 230 20.20 -16.31 56.78
C ASP A 230 21.37 -15.55 57.46
N PHE A 231 21.08 -14.50 58.13
CA PHE A 231 22.03 -13.82 59.02
C PHE A 231 21.88 -14.40 60.40
N GLY A 232 22.81 -15.29 60.77
CA GLY A 232 22.97 -15.88 62.07
C GLY A 232 22.98 -14.87 63.18
N ARG A 233 22.10 -15.08 64.14
CA ARG A 233 22.10 -14.46 65.48
C ARG A 233 23.38 -14.82 66.17
N ARG A 234 24.19 -13.85 66.55
CA ARG A 234 25.24 -13.97 67.55
C ARG A 234 24.59 -13.92 68.93
N PRO A 235 24.97 -14.81 69.90
CA PRO A 235 24.47 -14.81 71.26
C PRO A 235 25.14 -13.73 72.10
N HIS A 236 24.32 -13.06 72.90
CA HIS A 236 24.70 -12.12 73.91
C HIS A 236 25.46 -12.86 75.03
N ARG A 237 26.69 -12.43 75.32
CA ARG A 237 27.46 -12.88 76.47
C ARG A 237 27.34 -11.84 77.58
N SER A 238 26.61 -12.19 78.60
CA SER A 238 26.63 -11.52 79.90
C SER A 238 27.85 -11.99 80.69
N ASP A 239 28.63 -11.09 81.22
CA ASP A 239 29.41 -11.25 82.46
C ASP A 239 29.76 -9.90 83.02
N ARG A 240 29.31 -9.73 84.10
CA ARG A 240 29.63 -9.41 85.55
C ARG A 240 31.11 -9.06 85.74
N ARG A 241 31.40 -7.92 86.12
CA ARG A 241 31.86 -7.36 87.43
C ARG A 241 32.30 -5.94 87.24
#